data_cde804bbf18bad9305993b45d1c2f797
#
_entry.id   cde804bbf18bad9305993b45d1c2f797
#
_cell.length_a   1.000
_cell.length_b   1.000
_cell.length_c   1.000
_cell.angle_alpha   90.00
_cell.angle_beta   90.00
_cell.angle_gamma   90.00
#
_symmetry.space_group_name_H-M   'P 1'
#
loop_
_entity.id
_entity.type
_entity.pdbx_description
1 polymer ?
#
loop_
_entity_poly.entity_id
_entity_poly.type
_entity_poly.pdbx_seq_one_letter_code
_entity_poly.pdbx_strand_id
1 'polypeptide(L)'
;MPALPAGTGPRRRAVLAVALAPLAAAGCSGGEAPRPPAAGQQPAAEDALVMVIRHAEKPYAGDTGWDEDGEDDPGSLAGRGWRRAEELPRLFPPAKRSSLPRPAAVFAAGGKAPAPARCRQTVTALATALRTPVRAEFAVGAEGALAHALLAGPMPVLVCWEHTGIPRLVRALGADRVLGLPAAWPDRYDLVWQFTRRGGQWSFRELPQQLLSGDA
;
A
#
# COMPACT_ATOMS: atom_id res chain seq x y z
N MET A 1 -15.70 -9.67 -58.62
CA MET A 1 -17.06 -9.33 -59.10
C MET A 1 -17.93 -10.58 -59.05
N PRO A 2 -19.21 -10.52 -58.71
CA PRO A 2 -20.15 -9.42 -58.44
C PRO A 2 -20.71 -9.43 -57.01
N ALA A 3 -21.14 -8.36 -56.49
CA ALA A 3 -22.37 -7.56 -56.51
C ALA A 3 -23.31 -7.89 -55.33
N LEU A 4 -23.60 -6.84 -54.54
CA LEU A 4 -24.63 -6.72 -53.50
C LEU A 4 -26.05 -6.94 -54.05
N PRO A 5 -27.03 -7.15 -53.18
CA PRO A 5 -28.07 -6.17 -53.15
C PRO A 5 -28.53 -5.65 -51.78
N ALA A 6 -29.07 -4.46 -51.81
CA ALA A 6 -29.69 -3.68 -50.77
C ALA A 6 -31.05 -4.25 -50.34
N GLY A 7 -31.39 -4.13 -49.05
CA GLY A 7 -32.71 -4.40 -48.50
C GLY A 7 -33.23 -3.21 -47.71
N THR A 8 -34.23 -2.55 -48.33
CA THR A 8 -35.04 -1.47 -47.75
C THR A 8 -36.13 -2.03 -46.82
N GLY A 9 -36.21 -1.53 -45.58
CA GLY A 9 -37.28 -1.80 -44.62
C GLY A 9 -38.12 -0.55 -44.29
N PRO A 10 -39.41 -0.67 -43.98
CA PRO A 10 -40.36 0.42 -44.08
C PRO A 10 -40.46 1.33 -42.84
N ARG A 11 -40.67 2.61 -43.12
CA ARG A 11 -40.98 3.68 -42.16
C ARG A 11 -42.36 3.44 -41.51
N ARG A 12 -42.44 3.38 -40.19
CA ARG A 12 -43.70 3.47 -39.45
C ARG A 12 -43.90 4.91 -38.97
N ARG A 13 -45.04 5.47 -39.36
CA ARG A 13 -45.53 6.79 -38.99
C ARG A 13 -46.02 6.77 -37.55
N ALA A 14 -45.57 7.72 -36.74
CA ALA A 14 -46.12 7.99 -35.41
C ALA A 14 -47.39 8.85 -35.56
N VAL A 15 -48.45 8.42 -34.91
CA VAL A 15 -49.72 9.15 -34.80
C VAL A 15 -49.70 9.94 -33.49
N LEU A 16 -49.87 11.25 -33.60
CA LEU A 16 -50.06 12.15 -32.44
C LEU A 16 -51.50 11.98 -31.92
N ALA A 17 -51.64 11.58 -30.68
CA ALA A 17 -52.90 11.69 -29.92
C ALA A 17 -52.81 12.85 -28.95
N VAL A 18 -53.61 13.87 -29.14
CA VAL A 18 -53.81 15.00 -28.24
C VAL A 18 -54.86 14.60 -27.21
N ALA A 19 -54.52 14.54 -25.95
CA ALA A 19 -55.47 14.38 -24.85
C ALA A 19 -55.56 15.68 -24.05
N LEU A 20 -56.73 16.29 -24.03
CA LEU A 20 -57.06 17.40 -23.13
C LEU A 20 -57.21 16.88 -21.70
N ALA A 21 -56.59 17.52 -20.75
CA ALA A 21 -56.79 17.30 -19.32
C ALA A 21 -57.61 18.44 -18.69
N PRO A 22 -58.48 18.16 -17.70
CA PRO A 22 -59.24 19.19 -17.00
C PRO A 22 -58.41 19.85 -15.90
N LEU A 23 -58.55 21.16 -15.72
CA LEU A 23 -58.09 21.94 -14.59
C LEU A 23 -58.81 21.50 -13.31
N ALA A 24 -58.07 21.12 -12.29
CA ALA A 24 -58.53 21.05 -10.91
C ALA A 24 -57.71 22.02 -10.07
N ALA A 25 -58.45 22.83 -9.30
CA ALA A 25 -57.92 23.96 -8.56
C ALA A 25 -57.09 23.59 -7.33
N ALA A 26 -56.22 24.48 -7.03
CA ALA A 26 -55.20 24.56 -6.01
C ALA A 26 -55.63 24.30 -4.59
N GLY A 27 -54.83 23.53 -3.87
CA GLY A 27 -54.66 23.60 -2.41
C GLY A 27 -53.23 24.09 -2.12
N CYS A 28 -53.10 25.27 -1.52
CA CYS A 28 -51.85 25.79 -0.98
C CYS A 28 -51.49 25.01 0.27
N SER A 29 -50.62 24.02 0.15
CA SER A 29 -49.85 23.48 1.26
C SER A 29 -48.41 23.91 1.08
N GLY A 30 -47.86 24.67 2.06
CA GLY A 30 -46.48 25.14 2.04
C GLY A 30 -45.52 23.98 1.98
N GLY A 31 -45.03 23.68 0.79
CA GLY A 31 -43.95 22.74 0.56
C GLY A 31 -42.64 23.42 0.97
N GLU A 32 -42.11 22.97 2.08
CA GLU A 32 -40.70 23.23 2.43
C GLU A 32 -39.83 22.81 1.28
N ALA A 33 -39.06 23.75 0.73
CA ALA A 33 -38.12 23.47 -0.33
C ALA A 33 -37.15 22.35 0.14
N PRO A 34 -36.85 21.35 -0.70
CA PRO A 34 -35.89 20.32 -0.29
C PRO A 34 -34.58 20.99 0.11
N ARG A 35 -34.20 20.80 1.38
CA ARG A 35 -32.93 21.26 1.93
C ARG A 35 -31.82 20.64 1.06
N PRO A 36 -30.87 21.45 0.52
CA PRO A 36 -29.76 20.89 -0.24
C PRO A 36 -29.09 19.82 0.61
N PRO A 37 -28.65 18.69 0.05
CA PRO A 37 -27.95 17.65 0.78
C PRO A 37 -26.79 18.31 1.51
N ALA A 38 -26.67 18.04 2.81
CA ALA A 38 -25.56 18.53 3.63
C ALA A 38 -24.26 18.22 2.90
N ALA A 39 -23.41 19.25 2.74
CA ALA A 39 -22.11 19.16 2.06
C ALA A 39 -21.44 17.86 2.51
N GLY A 40 -21.13 16.99 1.52
CA GLY A 40 -20.77 15.61 1.75
C GLY A 40 -19.73 15.47 2.85
N GLN A 41 -20.09 14.78 3.90
CA GLN A 41 -19.12 14.19 4.80
C GLN A 41 -18.30 13.25 3.92
N GLN A 42 -17.04 13.65 3.65
CA GLN A 42 -16.07 12.71 3.08
C GLN A 42 -16.10 11.48 3.98
N PRO A 43 -16.21 10.26 3.42
CA PRO A 43 -16.18 9.05 4.23
C PRO A 43 -14.95 9.13 5.13
N ALA A 44 -15.14 8.91 6.43
CA ALA A 44 -14.05 8.93 7.39
C ALA A 44 -12.98 7.95 6.88
N ALA A 45 -11.73 8.44 6.75
CA ALA A 45 -10.65 7.61 6.28
C ALA A 45 -10.56 6.37 7.17
N GLU A 46 -10.62 5.18 6.56
CA GLU A 46 -10.60 3.90 7.27
C GLU A 46 -9.37 3.78 8.17
N ASP A 47 -9.50 3.06 9.26
CA ASP A 47 -8.38 2.73 10.14
C ASP A 47 -7.32 1.96 9.37
N ALA A 48 -6.05 2.30 9.61
CA ALA A 48 -4.94 1.65 8.93
C ALA A 48 -3.76 1.41 9.89
N LEU A 49 -3.00 0.34 9.63
CA LEU A 49 -1.75 0.07 10.30
C LEU A 49 -0.70 -0.36 9.28
N VAL A 50 0.26 0.52 9.04
CA VAL A 50 1.35 0.33 8.08
C VAL A 50 2.66 0.27 8.84
N MET A 51 3.38 -0.82 8.68
CA MET A 51 4.74 -1.01 9.19
C MET A 51 5.70 -0.88 8.02
N VAL A 52 6.73 -0.06 8.18
CA VAL A 52 7.77 0.16 7.17
C VAL A 52 9.10 -0.26 7.74
N ILE A 53 9.86 -1.02 6.97
CA ILE A 53 11.26 -1.36 7.24
C ILE A 53 12.11 -0.99 6.02
N ARG A 54 13.37 -0.68 6.25
CA ARG A 54 14.40 -0.64 5.21
C ARG A 54 14.80 -2.07 4.85
N HIS A 55 15.27 -2.32 3.62
CA HIS A 55 15.95 -3.58 3.31
C HIS A 55 17.12 -3.83 4.29
N ALA A 56 17.46 -5.08 4.51
CA ALA A 56 18.57 -5.47 5.38
C ALA A 56 19.93 -5.05 4.80
N GLU A 57 21.01 -5.36 5.50
CA GLU A 57 22.36 -4.85 5.21
C GLU A 57 22.79 -5.15 3.78
N LYS A 58 23.22 -4.10 3.08
CA LYS A 58 23.87 -4.18 1.78
C LYS A 58 25.36 -4.52 1.91
N PRO A 59 26.02 -4.97 0.85
CA PRO A 59 27.46 -5.20 0.83
C PRO A 59 28.27 -4.00 1.33
N TYR A 60 29.35 -4.31 2.04
CA TYR A 60 30.34 -3.34 2.53
C TYR A 60 31.72 -4.01 2.57
N ALA A 61 32.79 -3.25 2.88
CA ALA A 61 34.13 -3.80 3.00
C ALA A 61 34.16 -4.90 4.08
N GLY A 62 34.47 -6.13 3.68
CA GLY A 62 34.54 -7.30 4.58
C GLY A 62 33.25 -8.14 4.65
N ASP A 63 32.18 -7.76 3.98
CA ASP A 63 30.95 -8.58 3.87
C ASP A 63 30.32 -8.34 2.49
N THR A 64 30.65 -9.19 1.53
CA THR A 64 30.15 -9.12 0.16
C THR A 64 28.70 -9.61 0.06
N GLY A 65 27.97 -9.18 -0.98
CA GLY A 65 26.62 -9.66 -1.25
C GLY A 65 26.65 -10.92 -2.08
N TRP A 66 25.64 -11.77 -1.88
CA TRP A 66 25.37 -12.92 -2.74
C TRP A 66 23.86 -13.11 -2.93
N ASP A 67 23.51 -13.70 -4.03
CA ASP A 67 22.12 -14.01 -4.40
C ASP A 67 21.58 -15.26 -3.67
N GLU A 68 20.39 -15.70 -4.04
CA GLU A 68 19.74 -16.89 -3.48
C GLU A 68 20.43 -18.19 -3.85
N ASP A 69 21.27 -18.21 -4.89
CA ASP A 69 22.05 -19.38 -5.36
C ASP A 69 23.46 -19.42 -4.76
N GLY A 70 23.84 -18.37 -4.01
CA GLY A 70 25.15 -18.23 -3.38
C GLY A 70 26.24 -17.63 -4.27
N GLU A 71 25.86 -17.08 -5.42
CA GLU A 71 26.75 -16.38 -6.32
C GLU A 71 26.95 -14.92 -5.91
N ASP A 72 28.16 -14.39 -6.12
CA ASP A 72 28.48 -13.00 -5.80
C ASP A 72 27.55 -12.02 -6.54
N ASP A 73 26.76 -11.25 -5.80
CA ASP A 73 25.88 -10.22 -6.35
C ASP A 73 25.88 -8.96 -5.48
N PRO A 74 26.48 -7.84 -5.94
CA PRO A 74 26.47 -6.58 -5.21
C PRO A 74 25.07 -5.94 -5.14
N GLY A 75 24.09 -6.43 -5.89
CA GLY A 75 22.67 -6.03 -5.83
C GLY A 75 21.90 -6.72 -4.70
N SER A 76 22.46 -7.77 -4.13
CA SER A 76 21.86 -8.62 -3.08
C SER A 76 22.26 -8.18 -1.67
N LEU A 77 21.80 -8.94 -0.66
CA LEU A 77 22.13 -8.70 0.74
C LEU A 77 23.55 -9.17 1.07
N ALA A 78 24.21 -8.48 2.00
CA ALA A 78 25.39 -8.97 2.68
C ALA A 78 25.05 -10.11 3.65
N GLY A 79 26.04 -10.86 4.15
CA GLY A 79 25.83 -11.96 5.09
C GLY A 79 25.10 -11.58 6.35
N ARG A 80 25.39 -10.37 6.91
CA ARG A 80 24.63 -9.85 8.03
C ARG A 80 23.16 -9.59 7.64
N GLY A 81 22.93 -9.10 6.41
CA GLY A 81 21.59 -8.85 5.88
C GLY A 81 20.77 -10.13 5.71
N TRP A 82 21.38 -11.20 5.22
CA TRP A 82 20.72 -12.51 5.12
C TRP A 82 20.32 -13.04 6.51
N ARG A 83 21.23 -12.96 7.49
CA ARG A 83 20.89 -13.34 8.88
C ARG A 83 19.72 -12.53 9.44
N ARG A 84 19.67 -11.21 9.18
CA ARG A 84 18.52 -10.38 9.59
C ARG A 84 17.22 -10.81 8.90
N ALA A 85 17.27 -11.12 7.61
CA ALA A 85 16.11 -11.59 6.86
C ALA A 85 15.57 -12.93 7.40
N GLU A 86 16.46 -13.86 7.78
CA GLU A 86 16.10 -15.14 8.40
C GLU A 86 15.47 -14.97 9.80
N GLU A 87 15.93 -13.98 10.57
CA GLU A 87 15.43 -13.70 11.92
C GLU A 87 14.16 -12.82 11.92
N LEU A 88 13.84 -12.14 10.82
CA LEU A 88 12.70 -11.23 10.72
C LEU A 88 11.35 -11.84 11.15
N PRO A 89 11.05 -13.14 10.90
CA PRO A 89 9.82 -13.77 11.39
C PRO A 89 9.62 -13.68 12.90
N ARG A 90 10.69 -13.56 13.70
CA ARG A 90 10.61 -13.45 15.17
C ARG A 90 9.91 -12.20 15.67
N LEU A 91 9.86 -11.14 14.86
CA LEU A 91 9.10 -9.92 15.18
C LEU A 91 7.58 -10.15 15.17
N PHE A 92 7.12 -11.20 14.49
CA PHE A 92 5.71 -11.45 14.23
C PHE A 92 5.29 -12.86 14.66
N PRO A 93 5.46 -13.23 15.95
CA PRO A 93 5.15 -14.58 16.43
C PRO A 93 3.64 -14.86 16.33
N PRO A 94 3.24 -16.13 16.25
CA PRO A 94 1.82 -16.53 16.18
C PRO A 94 1.01 -16.14 17.43
N ALA A 95 1.66 -16.08 18.59
CA ALA A 95 1.02 -15.70 19.86
C ALA A 95 1.04 -14.17 20.05
N LYS A 96 0.00 -13.63 20.69
CA LYS A 96 -0.22 -12.19 20.94
C LYS A 96 0.81 -11.52 21.88
N ARG A 97 2.05 -11.99 21.90
CA ARG A 97 3.12 -11.49 22.80
C ARG A 97 4.07 -10.49 22.15
N SER A 98 3.87 -10.19 20.86
CA SER A 98 4.69 -9.19 20.15
C SER A 98 4.05 -7.79 20.27
N SER A 99 4.92 -6.78 20.36
CA SER A 99 4.51 -5.37 20.21
C SER A 99 4.07 -5.02 18.80
N LEU A 100 4.41 -5.87 17.80
CA LEU A 100 4.06 -5.72 16.40
C LEU A 100 2.95 -6.71 16.02
N PRO A 101 1.86 -6.25 15.41
CA PRO A 101 0.82 -7.12 14.91
C PRO A 101 1.30 -7.88 13.66
N ARG A 102 0.83 -9.12 13.51
CA ARG A 102 1.15 -9.98 12.37
C ARG A 102 0.63 -9.35 11.08
N PRO A 103 1.47 -9.12 10.05
CA PRO A 103 1.02 -8.56 8.78
C PRO A 103 0.05 -9.48 8.05
N ALA A 104 -0.99 -8.91 7.47
CA ALA A 104 -1.92 -9.58 6.57
C ALA A 104 -1.42 -9.53 5.10
N ALA A 105 -0.52 -8.59 4.79
CA ALA A 105 0.13 -8.48 3.48
C ALA A 105 1.57 -7.99 3.65
N VAL A 106 2.46 -8.41 2.74
CA VAL A 106 3.88 -8.03 2.71
C VAL A 106 4.21 -7.47 1.33
N PHE A 107 4.75 -6.24 1.31
CA PHE A 107 5.20 -5.56 0.12
C PHE A 107 6.71 -5.35 0.16
N ALA A 108 7.33 -5.40 -1.00
CA ALA A 108 8.74 -5.07 -1.18
C ALA A 108 8.93 -4.18 -2.40
N ALA A 109 9.95 -3.33 -2.39
CA ALA A 109 10.35 -2.62 -3.59
C ALA A 109 10.77 -3.65 -4.64
N GLY A 110 10.27 -3.46 -5.86
CA GLY A 110 10.48 -4.35 -6.99
C GLY A 110 10.31 -3.59 -8.30
N GLY A 111 9.50 -4.11 -9.20
CA GLY A 111 9.27 -3.57 -10.53
C GLY A 111 9.94 -4.42 -11.60
N LYS A 112 10.16 -3.86 -12.79
CA LYS A 112 10.84 -4.58 -13.89
C LYS A 112 12.33 -4.70 -13.58
N ALA A 113 12.91 -5.88 -13.84
CA ALA A 113 14.34 -6.10 -13.75
C ALA A 113 15.14 -5.16 -14.70
N PRO A 114 16.39 -4.76 -14.33
CA PRO A 114 17.10 -5.13 -13.12
C PRO A 114 16.73 -4.19 -11.94
N ALA A 115 16.08 -4.73 -10.92
CA ALA A 115 15.82 -4.02 -9.66
C ALA A 115 16.64 -4.69 -8.55
N PRO A 116 17.24 -3.93 -7.61
CA PRO A 116 17.94 -4.52 -6.48
C PRO A 116 17.05 -5.51 -5.73
N ALA A 117 17.52 -6.74 -5.53
CA ALA A 117 16.75 -7.81 -4.93
C ALA A 117 16.53 -7.62 -3.41
N ARG A 118 17.33 -6.76 -2.76
CA ARG A 118 17.44 -6.62 -1.30
C ARG A 118 16.12 -6.49 -0.56
N CYS A 119 15.19 -5.68 -1.06
CA CYS A 119 13.90 -5.53 -0.38
C CYS A 119 13.10 -6.83 -0.38
N ARG A 120 13.09 -7.57 -1.50
CA ARG A 120 12.42 -8.86 -1.61
C ARG A 120 13.12 -9.90 -0.74
N GLN A 121 14.44 -10.02 -0.83
CA GLN A 121 15.25 -10.93 -0.04
C GLN A 121 15.02 -10.73 1.46
N THR A 122 14.97 -9.48 1.93
CA THR A 122 14.74 -9.16 3.33
C THR A 122 13.44 -9.76 3.89
N VAL A 123 12.37 -9.83 3.09
CA VAL A 123 11.04 -10.23 3.60
C VAL A 123 10.62 -11.63 3.16
N THR A 124 11.42 -12.34 2.37
CA THR A 124 11.05 -13.67 1.82
C THR A 124 10.83 -14.71 2.92
N ALA A 125 11.73 -14.81 3.90
CA ALA A 125 11.59 -15.74 5.01
C ALA A 125 10.32 -15.42 5.85
N LEU A 126 10.06 -14.15 6.11
CA LEU A 126 8.84 -13.72 6.80
C LEU A 126 7.59 -14.06 5.99
N ALA A 127 7.55 -13.76 4.71
CA ALA A 127 6.40 -14.05 3.85
C ALA A 127 6.10 -15.56 3.81
N THR A 128 7.12 -16.39 3.77
CA THR A 128 7.01 -17.86 3.89
C THR A 128 6.40 -18.28 5.23
N ALA A 129 6.89 -17.73 6.34
CA ALA A 129 6.36 -18.00 7.68
C ALA A 129 4.91 -17.52 7.86
N LEU A 130 4.55 -16.44 7.18
CA LEU A 130 3.17 -15.90 7.15
C LEU A 130 2.25 -16.67 6.19
N ARG A 131 2.81 -17.47 5.28
CA ARG A 131 2.09 -18.13 4.16
C ARG A 131 1.39 -17.10 3.27
N THR A 132 2.06 -15.98 2.99
CA THR A 132 1.56 -14.91 2.12
C THR A 132 2.60 -14.60 1.05
N PRO A 133 2.21 -14.25 -0.19
CA PRO A 133 3.18 -13.87 -1.21
C PRO A 133 3.81 -12.51 -0.88
N VAL A 134 5.07 -12.32 -1.32
CA VAL A 134 5.69 -10.99 -1.39
C VAL A 134 5.12 -10.26 -2.60
N ARG A 135 4.51 -9.11 -2.37
CA ARG A 135 4.02 -8.22 -3.43
C ARG A 135 5.12 -7.25 -3.82
N ALA A 136 5.66 -7.38 -5.02
CA ALA A 136 6.81 -6.61 -5.51
C ALA A 136 6.55 -5.93 -6.87
N GLU A 137 5.29 -5.59 -7.13
CA GLU A 137 4.85 -4.95 -8.38
C GLU A 137 5.20 -3.47 -8.47
N PHE A 138 5.58 -2.82 -7.36
CA PHE A 138 5.88 -1.38 -7.33
C PHE A 138 7.38 -1.13 -7.30
N ALA A 139 7.87 -0.31 -8.23
CA ALA A 139 9.26 0.16 -8.25
C ALA A 139 9.45 1.36 -7.30
N VAL A 140 10.70 1.58 -6.87
CA VAL A 140 11.10 2.85 -6.23
C VAL A 140 10.78 4.00 -7.18
N GLY A 141 10.12 5.05 -6.67
CA GLY A 141 9.54 6.14 -7.46
C GLY A 141 8.02 6.03 -7.66
N ALA A 142 7.42 4.83 -7.43
CA ALA A 142 5.98 4.61 -7.52
C ALA A 142 5.28 4.67 -6.16
N GLU A 143 5.82 5.41 -5.19
CA GLU A 143 5.34 5.44 -3.81
C GLU A 143 3.88 5.90 -3.69
N GLY A 144 3.40 6.75 -4.61
CA GLY A 144 1.99 7.15 -4.66
C GLY A 144 1.05 5.99 -4.98
N ALA A 145 1.38 5.20 -5.99
CA ALA A 145 0.60 4.01 -6.37
C ALA A 145 0.67 2.93 -5.28
N LEU A 146 1.86 2.74 -4.68
CA LEU A 146 2.04 1.84 -3.54
C LEU A 146 1.15 2.27 -2.37
N ALA A 147 1.18 3.54 -1.95
CA ALA A 147 0.38 4.04 -0.83
C ALA A 147 -1.12 3.80 -1.05
N HIS A 148 -1.61 4.02 -2.27
CA HIS A 148 -3.00 3.71 -2.63
C HIS A 148 -3.30 2.22 -2.47
N ALA A 149 -2.44 1.34 -2.99
CA ALA A 149 -2.61 -0.11 -2.89
C ALA A 149 -2.55 -0.61 -1.42
N LEU A 150 -1.68 -0.03 -0.60
CA LEU A 150 -1.59 -0.33 0.83
C LEU A 150 -2.90 0.01 1.55
N LEU A 151 -3.42 1.24 1.32
CA LEU A 151 -4.62 1.72 2.02
C LEU A 151 -5.91 1.03 1.54
N ALA A 152 -5.92 0.48 0.35
CA ALA A 152 -7.03 -0.31 -0.19
C ALA A 152 -6.95 -1.80 0.15
N GLY A 153 -5.83 -2.26 0.72
CA GLY A 153 -5.55 -3.67 0.98
C GLY A 153 -5.85 -4.12 2.41
N PRO A 154 -5.59 -5.41 2.70
CA PRO A 154 -5.77 -5.95 4.04
C PRO A 154 -4.76 -5.37 5.02
N MET A 155 -5.22 -5.12 6.26
CA MET A 155 -4.42 -4.57 7.35
C MET A 155 -4.24 -5.61 8.48
N PRO A 156 -3.15 -5.56 9.23
CA PRO A 156 -1.96 -4.69 9.10
C PRO A 156 -1.10 -5.06 7.89
N VAL A 157 -0.29 -4.13 7.40
CA VAL A 157 0.60 -4.36 6.26
C VAL A 157 2.06 -4.07 6.63
N LEU A 158 2.99 -4.88 6.10
CA LEU A 158 4.44 -4.63 6.17
C LEU A 158 4.96 -4.24 4.79
N VAL A 159 5.78 -3.19 4.76
CA VAL A 159 6.46 -2.70 3.55
C VAL A 159 7.95 -2.69 3.78
N CYS A 160 8.72 -3.38 2.95
CA CYS A 160 10.17 -3.26 2.88
C CYS A 160 10.54 -2.36 1.70
N TRP A 161 11.24 -1.25 1.98
CA TRP A 161 11.49 -0.23 0.96
C TRP A 161 12.92 0.27 0.97
N GLU A 162 13.33 0.97 -0.08
CA GLU A 162 14.59 1.71 -0.15
C GLU A 162 14.50 2.94 0.77
N HIS A 163 15.52 3.14 1.63
CA HIS A 163 15.51 4.20 2.64
C HIS A 163 15.28 5.61 2.05
N THR A 164 15.80 5.89 0.85
CA THR A 164 15.59 7.17 0.16
C THR A 164 14.14 7.36 -0.34
N GLY A 165 13.40 6.27 -0.54
CA GLY A 165 12.00 6.26 -0.94
C GLY A 165 11.02 6.35 0.24
N ILE A 166 11.44 5.94 1.44
CA ILE A 166 10.54 5.90 2.61
C ILE A 166 9.90 7.27 2.92
N PRO A 167 10.60 8.41 2.92
CA PRO A 167 9.94 9.70 3.15
C PRO A 167 8.88 10.04 2.09
N ARG A 168 9.06 9.63 0.84
CA ARG A 168 8.06 9.81 -0.22
C ARG A 168 6.84 8.92 0.01
N LEU A 169 7.06 7.68 0.43
CA LEU A 169 5.97 6.76 0.80
C LEU A 169 5.14 7.32 1.97
N VAL A 170 5.80 7.79 3.02
CA VAL A 170 5.13 8.38 4.20
C VAL A 170 4.29 9.61 3.81
N ARG A 171 4.82 10.46 2.93
CA ARG A 171 4.07 11.60 2.37
C ARG A 171 2.86 11.13 1.55
N ALA A 172 3.05 10.12 0.71
CA ALA A 172 1.96 9.56 -0.11
C ALA A 172 0.86 8.91 0.73
N LEU A 173 1.17 8.38 1.92
CA LEU A 173 0.20 7.91 2.91
C LEU A 173 -0.54 9.06 3.61
N GLY A 174 -0.06 10.30 3.51
CA GLY A 174 -0.56 11.46 4.26
C GLY A 174 -0.13 11.46 5.73
N ALA A 175 0.95 10.77 6.08
CA ALA A 175 1.47 10.61 7.43
C ALA A 175 2.73 11.45 7.71
N ASP A 176 3.12 12.34 6.80
CA ASP A 176 4.36 13.13 6.85
C ASP A 176 4.37 14.27 7.89
N ARG A 177 3.20 14.55 8.51
CA ARG A 177 3.06 15.62 9.53
C ARG A 177 2.88 15.10 10.95
N VAL A 178 3.08 13.79 11.18
CA VAL A 178 2.94 13.23 12.52
C VAL A 178 4.10 13.68 13.43
N LEU A 179 3.78 13.87 14.70
CA LEU A 179 4.78 14.27 15.70
C LEU A 179 5.84 13.18 15.89
N GLY A 180 7.10 13.59 15.97
CA GLY A 180 8.23 12.70 16.23
C GLY A 180 8.75 11.93 15.01
N LEU A 181 8.20 12.17 13.81
CA LEU A 181 8.69 11.55 12.59
C LEU A 181 10.04 12.18 12.17
N PRO A 182 11.11 11.38 12.00
CA PRO A 182 12.36 11.88 11.42
C PRO A 182 12.18 12.31 9.96
N ALA A 183 12.90 13.34 9.52
CA ALA A 183 12.85 13.85 8.15
C ALA A 183 13.33 12.83 7.10
N ALA A 184 14.21 11.91 7.50
CA ALA A 184 14.74 10.83 6.67
C ALA A 184 14.91 9.57 7.51
N TRP A 185 14.95 8.42 6.82
CA TRP A 185 15.32 7.16 7.47
C TRP A 185 16.75 7.25 7.99
N PRO A 186 17.01 6.92 9.27
CA PRO A 186 18.37 6.95 9.83
C PRO A 186 19.25 5.87 9.16
N ASP A 187 20.57 6.01 9.26
CA ASP A 187 21.51 5.02 8.68
C ASP A 187 21.59 3.75 9.52
N ARG A 188 20.45 3.08 9.61
CA ARG A 188 20.24 1.84 10.36
C ARG A 188 19.38 0.87 9.57
N TYR A 189 19.53 -0.43 9.87
CA TYR A 189 18.78 -1.53 9.25
C TYR A 189 17.79 -2.20 10.22
N ASP A 190 17.89 -1.90 11.49
CA ASP A 190 17.23 -2.57 12.62
C ASP A 190 16.02 -1.81 13.17
N LEU A 191 15.33 -1.06 12.33
CA LEU A 191 14.15 -0.29 12.74
C LEU A 191 12.88 -0.78 12.06
N VAL A 192 11.76 -0.60 12.76
CA VAL A 192 10.41 -0.63 12.22
C VAL A 192 9.76 0.72 12.49
N TRP A 193 9.31 1.41 11.43
CA TRP A 193 8.45 2.56 11.53
C TRP A 193 7.00 2.11 11.44
N GLN A 194 6.26 2.28 12.51
CA GLN A 194 4.86 1.92 12.60
C GLN A 194 3.98 3.18 12.51
N PHE A 195 3.13 3.20 11.51
CA PHE A 195 2.11 4.24 11.31
C PHE A 195 0.74 3.65 11.60
N THR A 196 -0.02 4.29 12.48
CA THR A 196 -1.39 3.88 12.81
C THR A 196 -2.33 5.03 12.50
N ARG A 197 -3.37 4.79 11.70
CA ARG A 197 -4.45 5.75 11.43
C ARG A 197 -5.69 5.31 12.20
N ARG A 198 -6.27 6.25 12.97
CA ARG A 198 -7.51 6.07 13.70
C ARG A 198 -8.38 7.31 13.52
N GLY A 199 -9.63 7.13 13.10
CA GLY A 199 -10.54 8.25 12.86
C GLY A 199 -9.95 9.33 11.95
N GLY A 200 -9.16 8.95 10.94
CA GLY A 200 -8.49 9.85 10.02
C GLY A 200 -7.16 10.46 10.53
N GLN A 201 -6.79 10.26 11.79
CA GLN A 201 -5.58 10.81 12.37
C GLN A 201 -4.45 9.78 12.39
N TRP A 202 -3.26 10.17 11.92
CA TRP A 202 -2.07 9.34 11.96
C TRP A 202 -1.29 9.52 13.26
N SER A 203 -0.70 8.44 13.75
CA SER A 203 0.31 8.40 14.80
C SER A 203 1.51 7.60 14.33
N PHE A 204 2.68 7.87 14.92
CA PHE A 204 3.96 7.27 14.56
C PHE A 204 4.64 6.67 15.79
N ARG A 205 5.30 5.54 15.59
CA ARG A 205 6.22 4.92 16.54
C ARG A 205 7.42 4.37 15.80
N GLU A 206 8.61 4.63 16.31
CA GLU A 206 9.82 3.95 15.91
C GLU A 206 10.10 2.81 16.89
N LEU A 207 10.40 1.63 16.39
CA LEU A 207 10.63 0.43 17.19
C LEU A 207 11.91 -0.24 16.72
N PRO A 208 12.85 -0.60 17.64
CA PRO A 208 14.02 -1.39 17.27
C PRO A 208 13.61 -2.84 16.98
N GLN A 209 14.27 -3.48 16.03
CA GLN A 209 14.05 -4.89 15.71
C GLN A 209 14.68 -5.81 16.76
N GLN A 210 15.89 -5.49 17.22
CA GLN A 210 16.67 -6.28 18.20
C GLN A 210 16.79 -7.76 17.79
N LEU A 211 17.07 -8.01 16.51
CA LEU A 211 17.17 -9.37 15.94
C LEU A 211 18.59 -9.92 16.02
N LEU A 212 19.58 -9.07 15.88
CA LEU A 212 20.98 -9.46 15.80
C LEU A 212 21.81 -8.79 16.92
N SER A 213 22.89 -9.45 17.30
CA SER A 213 23.87 -8.82 18.19
C SER A 213 24.40 -7.51 17.58
N GLY A 214 24.45 -6.46 18.39
CA GLY A 214 24.85 -5.11 17.97
C GLY A 214 23.73 -4.27 17.34
N ASP A 215 22.48 -4.75 17.33
CA ASP A 215 21.31 -3.91 17.12
C ASP A 215 21.13 -2.98 18.33
N ALA A 216 20.70 -1.72 18.10
CA ALA A 216 20.58 -0.70 19.15
C ALA A 216 19.18 -0.66 19.79
#